data_2a1cae1808b1642bf1e3e701c638c89f
#
_entry.id   2a1cae1808b1642bf1e3e701c638c89f
#
_cell.length_a   1.000
_cell.length_b   1.000
_cell.length_c   1.000
_cell.angle_alpha   90.00
_cell.angle_beta   90.00
_cell.angle_gamma   90.00
#
_symmetry.space_group_name_H-M   'P 1'
#
loop_
_entity.id
_entity.type
_entity.pdbx_description
1 polymer ?
#
loop_
_entity_poly.entity_id
_entity_poly.type
_entity_poly.pdbx_seq_one_letter_code
_entity_poly.pdbx_strand_id
1 'polypeptide(L)'
;MIKVYFTLFLVFGFFKSLKGEVHPCTANFKFNRISKNGFNFIDLKSTNPNVSTIAVQFEEADSFVDGLALIKLGGKYGYIDKSGKLIIKPQFGEAYSFSEDLALVKIQGSYGYIDRNGNLVIQTQFEHSGFFSEGLAFAKFGEKFGYIDKIGSIVIQPQFESASDFSEGLASVRIIDRWGFINRSGQIVIKPQFQFSASFSGGIAAVTKDRIDFYIDKNGNQTTTPQFKDFFSFSKDLIPILIEKKWGYMDPKHSIVIKPQFEEAGSISSNQMVRVKVRGKWGFINFSECSKKIPQESNKTKH
;
A
#
# COMPACT_ATOMS: atom_id res chain seq x y z
N MET A 1 -9.32 -20.98 -2.93
CA MET A 1 -7.84 -21.14 -3.06
C MET A 1 -7.54 -21.49 -4.52
N ILE A 2 -7.35 -20.48 -5.37
CA ILE A 2 -7.03 -20.68 -6.79
C ILE A 2 -5.53 -20.41 -6.93
N LYS A 3 -4.77 -21.49 -7.14
CA LYS A 3 -3.35 -21.41 -7.51
C LYS A 3 -3.26 -21.07 -9.00
N VAL A 4 -2.87 -19.84 -9.31
CA VAL A 4 -2.48 -19.47 -10.67
C VAL A 4 -1.03 -19.89 -10.86
N TYR A 5 -0.81 -20.96 -11.63
CA TYR A 5 0.50 -21.36 -12.10
C TYR A 5 0.88 -20.49 -13.31
N PHE A 6 1.86 -19.60 -13.12
CA PHE A 6 2.55 -18.98 -14.25
C PHE A 6 3.59 -19.95 -14.77
N THR A 7 3.37 -20.47 -15.97
CA THR A 7 4.36 -21.26 -16.70
C THR A 7 5.45 -20.31 -17.21
N LEU A 8 6.61 -20.39 -16.58
CA LEU A 8 7.79 -19.63 -16.97
C LEU A 8 8.38 -20.27 -18.25
N PHE A 9 8.24 -19.61 -19.40
CA PHE A 9 9.01 -19.96 -20.59
C PHE A 9 10.47 -19.59 -20.35
N LEU A 10 11.29 -20.61 -20.16
CA LEU A 10 12.76 -20.51 -20.15
C LEU A 10 13.23 -20.24 -21.60
N VAL A 11 13.51 -18.97 -21.91
CA VAL A 11 14.28 -18.64 -23.10
C VAL A 11 15.77 -18.66 -22.68
N PHE A 12 16.43 -19.80 -22.92
CA PHE A 12 17.87 -19.87 -22.97
C PHE A 12 18.34 -19.23 -24.29
N GLY A 13 18.86 -18.02 -24.21
CA GLY A 13 19.40 -17.29 -25.32
C GLY A 13 20.51 -16.33 -24.89
N PHE A 14 21.76 -16.76 -25.09
CA PHE A 14 22.99 -15.95 -25.27
C PHE A 14 23.12 -14.66 -24.46
N PHE A 15 23.66 -14.74 -23.26
CA PHE A 15 24.32 -13.62 -22.61
C PHE A 15 25.65 -13.31 -23.32
N LYS A 16 25.62 -12.53 -24.40
CA LYS A 16 26.79 -11.77 -24.82
C LYS A 16 27.04 -10.69 -23.75
N SER A 17 28.23 -10.72 -23.15
CA SER A 17 28.75 -9.67 -22.29
C SER A 17 28.76 -8.34 -23.06
N LEU A 18 27.69 -7.58 -22.96
CA LEU A 18 27.72 -6.16 -23.27
C LEU A 18 28.47 -5.50 -22.12
N LYS A 19 29.60 -4.83 -22.44
CA LYS A 19 30.20 -3.81 -21.58
C LYS A 19 29.16 -2.68 -21.44
N GLY A 20 28.16 -2.89 -20.59
CA GLY A 20 27.12 -1.94 -20.32
C GLY A 20 27.61 -0.94 -19.29
N GLU A 21 27.28 0.32 -19.51
CA GLU A 21 27.42 1.37 -18.52
C GLU A 21 26.80 0.92 -17.21
N VAL A 22 27.55 1.04 -16.11
CA VAL A 22 27.08 0.66 -14.77
C VAL A 22 25.91 1.59 -14.44
N HIS A 23 24.73 1.03 -14.19
CA HIS A 23 23.56 1.83 -13.80
C HIS A 23 23.94 2.71 -12.60
N PRO A 24 23.65 4.04 -12.62
CA PRO A 24 24.11 4.99 -11.60
C PRO A 24 23.64 4.64 -10.18
N CYS A 25 22.70 3.72 -10.04
CA CYS A 25 22.14 3.26 -8.76
C CYS A 25 22.46 1.82 -8.41
N THR A 26 23.43 1.19 -9.10
CA THR A 26 23.86 -0.17 -8.74
C THR A 26 24.43 -0.17 -7.33
N ALA A 27 23.78 -0.88 -6.43
CA ALA A 27 24.15 -0.96 -5.02
C ALA A 27 24.32 -2.42 -4.55
N ASN A 28 25.41 -2.68 -3.82
CA ASN A 28 25.63 -3.93 -3.11
C ASN A 28 25.62 -3.63 -1.61
N PHE A 29 24.58 -4.08 -0.91
CA PHE A 29 24.43 -3.83 0.51
C PHE A 29 25.13 -4.91 1.33
N LYS A 30 25.97 -4.51 2.28
CA LYS A 30 26.38 -5.36 3.42
C LYS A 30 25.63 -4.92 4.66
N PHE A 31 25.29 -5.91 5.48
CA PHE A 31 24.59 -5.69 6.73
C PHE A 31 25.59 -5.68 7.87
N ASN A 32 25.82 -4.53 8.50
CA ASN A 32 26.61 -4.44 9.73
C ASN A 32 25.68 -4.38 10.94
N ARG A 33 26.03 -5.14 11.98
CA ARG A 33 25.34 -5.09 13.27
C ARG A 33 25.70 -3.80 14.00
N ILE A 34 24.70 -2.92 14.24
CA ILE A 34 24.92 -1.67 14.98
C ILE A 34 24.74 -1.87 16.48
N SER A 35 23.85 -2.78 16.88
CA SER A 35 23.57 -3.11 18.28
C SER A 35 23.06 -4.55 18.39
N LYS A 36 22.80 -5.01 19.61
CA LYS A 36 22.24 -6.36 19.84
C LYS A 36 20.96 -6.62 19.04
N ASN A 37 20.21 -5.58 18.63
CA ASN A 37 18.88 -5.68 18.04
C ASN A 37 18.72 -4.97 16.67
N GLY A 38 19.77 -4.42 16.06
CA GLY A 38 19.67 -3.67 14.81
C GLY A 38 20.80 -3.92 13.81
N PHE A 39 20.51 -3.74 12.52
CA PHE A 39 21.45 -3.82 11.42
C PHE A 39 21.35 -2.55 10.57
N ASN A 40 22.50 -2.00 10.15
CA ASN A 40 22.52 -0.98 9.10
C ASN A 40 22.83 -1.61 7.75
N PHE A 41 22.20 -1.08 6.72
CA PHE A 41 22.67 -1.31 5.37
C PHE A 41 23.91 -0.46 5.12
N ILE A 42 25.02 -1.06 4.79
CA ILE A 42 26.20 -0.36 4.28
C ILE A 42 26.34 -0.74 2.81
N ASP A 43 26.25 0.22 1.93
CA ASP A 43 26.66 0.04 0.54
C ASP A 43 28.20 0.06 0.49
N LEU A 44 28.79 -1.09 0.22
CA LEU A 44 30.27 -1.22 0.17
C LEU A 44 30.90 -0.83 -1.17
N LYS A 45 30.08 -0.58 -2.20
CA LYS A 45 30.57 -0.30 -3.55
C LYS A 45 29.94 0.92 -4.19
N SER A 46 28.87 1.47 -3.60
CA SER A 46 28.28 2.69 -4.10
C SER A 46 29.08 3.88 -3.57
N THR A 47 29.82 4.48 -4.44
CA THR A 47 30.28 5.86 -4.27
C THR A 47 29.13 6.85 -4.46
N ASN A 48 27.91 6.36 -4.50
CA ASN A 48 26.72 7.16 -4.74
C ASN A 48 26.17 7.71 -3.42
N PRO A 49 26.37 9.01 -3.10
CA PRO A 49 25.91 9.63 -1.87
C PRO A 49 24.37 9.71 -1.78
N ASN A 50 23.66 9.22 -2.80
CA ASN A 50 22.25 9.46 -3.02
C ASN A 50 21.34 8.30 -2.57
N VAL A 51 21.89 7.23 -1.95
CA VAL A 51 21.12 6.14 -1.39
C VAL A 51 21.18 6.22 0.13
N SER A 52 20.12 6.72 0.75
CA SER A 52 19.99 6.68 2.20
C SER A 52 19.21 5.44 2.64
N THR A 53 19.51 4.95 3.84
CA THR A 53 18.87 3.75 4.39
C THR A 53 18.39 4.00 5.80
N ILE A 54 17.23 3.42 6.13
CA ILE A 54 16.75 3.31 7.49
C ILE A 54 17.09 1.91 8.00
N ALA A 55 17.71 1.84 9.17
CA ALA A 55 18.19 0.59 9.77
C ALA A 55 17.10 -0.50 9.80
N VAL A 56 17.51 -1.74 9.55
CA VAL A 56 16.64 -2.90 9.66
C VAL A 56 16.44 -3.25 11.13
N GLN A 57 15.37 -2.78 11.73
CA GLN A 57 15.12 -2.94 13.17
C GLN A 57 13.65 -3.21 13.53
N PHE A 58 12.72 -3.01 12.60
CA PHE A 58 11.31 -3.12 12.89
C PHE A 58 10.81 -4.56 12.77
N GLU A 59 9.87 -4.93 13.64
CA GLU A 59 9.19 -6.24 13.60
C GLU A 59 8.26 -6.31 12.40
N GLU A 60 7.52 -5.22 12.15
CA GLU A 60 6.67 -5.00 11.00
C GLU A 60 6.86 -3.58 10.47
N ALA A 61 6.64 -3.38 9.19
CA ALA A 61 6.68 -2.06 8.57
C ALA A 61 5.80 -2.02 7.33
N ASP A 62 5.05 -0.93 7.16
CA ASP A 62 4.30 -0.64 5.95
C ASP A 62 5.06 0.34 5.04
N SER A 63 4.57 0.48 3.82
CA SER A 63 5.09 1.48 2.90
C SER A 63 4.82 2.90 3.42
N PHE A 64 5.64 3.85 2.99
CA PHE A 64 5.38 5.25 3.31
C PHE A 64 4.12 5.75 2.59
N VAL A 65 3.20 6.31 3.37
CA VAL A 65 2.02 7.03 2.89
C VAL A 65 2.13 8.45 3.41
N ASP A 66 2.05 9.43 2.52
CA ASP A 66 2.13 10.87 2.84
C ASP A 66 3.31 11.25 3.77
N GLY A 67 4.44 10.57 3.59
CA GLY A 67 5.69 10.87 4.31
C GLY A 67 5.86 10.17 5.64
N LEU A 68 4.90 9.39 6.11
CA LEU A 68 5.00 8.55 7.31
C LEU A 68 4.87 7.07 6.97
N ALA A 69 5.60 6.21 7.68
CA ALA A 69 5.46 4.77 7.61
C ALA A 69 5.06 4.21 8.98
N LEU A 70 4.07 3.33 8.98
CA LEU A 70 3.73 2.52 10.15
C LEU A 70 4.86 1.53 10.41
N ILE A 71 5.28 1.43 11.67
CA ILE A 71 6.26 0.43 12.12
C ILE A 71 5.80 -0.24 13.41
N LYS A 72 6.29 -1.46 13.64
CA LYS A 72 6.14 -2.16 14.92
C LYS A 72 7.51 -2.35 15.57
N LEU A 73 7.61 -1.96 16.81
CA LEU A 73 8.81 -2.09 17.60
C LEU A 73 8.45 -2.38 19.06
N GLY A 74 9.03 -3.44 19.63
CA GLY A 74 8.70 -3.87 21.00
C GLY A 74 7.23 -4.29 21.16
N GLY A 75 6.64 -4.91 20.12
CA GLY A 75 5.25 -5.36 20.11
C GLY A 75 4.21 -4.24 19.96
N LYS A 76 4.62 -2.99 19.79
CA LYS A 76 3.73 -1.81 19.66
C LYS A 76 3.93 -1.11 18.33
N TYR A 77 2.84 -0.53 17.81
CA TYR A 77 2.86 0.25 16.58
C TYR A 77 3.13 1.74 16.85
N GLY A 78 3.89 2.36 15.96
CA GLY A 78 4.21 3.77 15.91
C GLY A 78 4.53 4.20 14.49
N TYR A 79 5.02 5.43 14.31
CA TYR A 79 5.25 5.96 12.97
C TYR A 79 6.59 6.67 12.88
N ILE A 80 7.25 6.50 11.73
CA ILE A 80 8.51 7.14 11.38
C ILE A 80 8.35 8.02 10.15
N ASP A 81 9.21 9.04 10.04
CA ASP A 81 9.39 9.80 8.80
C ASP A 81 10.43 9.13 7.88
N LYS A 82 10.63 9.72 6.70
CA LYS A 82 11.58 9.24 5.70
C LYS A 82 13.05 9.28 6.13
N SER A 83 13.38 10.02 7.19
CA SER A 83 14.72 10.02 7.79
C SER A 83 14.91 8.86 8.77
N GLY A 84 13.85 8.14 9.12
CA GLY A 84 13.83 7.11 10.13
C GLY A 84 13.60 7.63 11.54
N LYS A 85 13.29 8.93 11.69
CA LYS A 85 12.95 9.53 12.96
C LYS A 85 11.57 9.09 13.41
N LEU A 86 11.45 8.66 14.66
CA LEU A 86 10.17 8.40 15.30
C LEU A 86 9.37 9.70 15.44
N ILE A 87 8.30 9.84 14.69
CA ILE A 87 7.35 10.94 14.80
C ILE A 87 6.33 10.62 15.88
N ILE A 88 5.79 9.40 15.84
CA ILE A 88 4.90 8.88 16.87
C ILE A 88 5.56 7.63 17.47
N LYS A 89 5.89 7.70 18.75
CA LYS A 89 6.52 6.59 19.47
C LYS A 89 5.63 5.35 19.45
N PRO A 90 6.21 4.13 19.33
CA PRO A 90 5.47 2.89 19.44
C PRO A 90 4.69 2.81 20.75
N GLN A 91 3.37 2.81 20.66
CA GLN A 91 2.48 2.82 21.83
C GLN A 91 1.15 2.10 21.60
N PHE A 92 0.71 1.95 20.34
CA PHE A 92 -0.58 1.36 20.01
C PHE A 92 -0.51 -0.18 19.94
N GLY A 93 -1.55 -0.86 20.40
CA GLY A 93 -1.69 -2.31 20.24
C GLY A 93 -1.99 -2.71 18.80
N GLU A 94 -2.83 -1.93 18.14
CA GLU A 94 -3.15 -2.00 16.73
C GLU A 94 -3.14 -0.58 16.15
N ALA A 95 -2.59 -0.41 14.97
CA ALA A 95 -2.59 0.84 14.22
C ALA A 95 -2.46 0.55 12.73
N TYR A 96 -2.86 1.50 11.91
CA TYR A 96 -2.87 1.39 10.45
C TYR A 96 -2.21 2.60 9.80
N SER A 97 -1.86 2.48 8.53
CA SER A 97 -1.26 3.57 7.77
C SER A 97 -2.20 4.77 7.68
N PHE A 98 -1.62 5.95 7.58
CA PHE A 98 -2.41 7.18 7.41
C PHE A 98 -3.24 7.14 6.12
N SER A 99 -4.45 7.65 6.21
CA SER A 99 -5.31 7.93 5.07
C SER A 99 -5.97 9.28 5.32
N GLU A 100 -5.83 10.19 4.36
CA GLU A 100 -6.39 11.54 4.43
C GLU A 100 -6.05 12.29 5.74
N ASP A 101 -4.76 12.21 6.15
CA ASP A 101 -4.16 12.82 7.36
C ASP A 101 -4.60 12.23 8.70
N LEU A 102 -5.42 11.19 8.71
CA LEU A 102 -5.83 10.48 9.92
C LEU A 102 -5.38 9.01 9.87
N ALA A 103 -5.00 8.45 11.02
CA ALA A 103 -4.69 7.05 11.15
C ALA A 103 -5.62 6.38 12.16
N LEU A 104 -6.18 5.24 11.76
CA LEU A 104 -6.99 4.40 12.62
C LEU A 104 -6.07 3.72 13.65
N VAL A 105 -6.40 3.83 14.93
CA VAL A 105 -5.69 3.19 16.03
C VAL A 105 -6.66 2.53 16.99
N LYS A 106 -6.20 1.48 17.68
CA LYS A 106 -6.97 0.80 18.71
C LYS A 106 -6.31 0.98 20.07
N ILE A 107 -7.06 1.52 21.02
CA ILE A 107 -6.64 1.74 22.40
C ILE A 107 -7.68 1.11 23.31
N GLN A 108 -7.24 0.25 24.24
CA GLN A 108 -8.12 -0.43 25.19
C GLN A 108 -9.32 -1.17 24.55
N GLY A 109 -9.08 -1.72 23.35
CA GLY A 109 -10.11 -2.52 22.66
C GLY A 109 -11.03 -1.74 21.71
N SER A 110 -11.01 -0.41 21.73
CA SER A 110 -11.86 0.44 20.86
C SER A 110 -11.04 1.22 19.84
N TYR A 111 -11.61 1.42 18.65
CA TYR A 111 -11.01 2.19 17.57
C TYR A 111 -11.31 3.68 17.69
N GLY A 112 -10.35 4.50 17.30
CA GLY A 112 -10.41 5.94 17.14
C GLY A 112 -9.37 6.41 16.13
N TYR A 113 -9.19 7.72 16.01
CA TYR A 113 -8.30 8.27 15.00
C TYR A 113 -7.36 9.30 15.58
N ILE A 114 -6.11 9.23 15.10
CA ILE A 114 -5.06 10.18 15.47
C ILE A 114 -4.65 11.04 14.27
N ASP A 115 -4.17 12.24 14.57
CA ASP A 115 -3.50 13.10 13.60
C ASP A 115 -2.03 12.68 13.39
N ARG A 116 -1.33 13.38 12.50
CA ARG A 116 0.07 13.12 12.15
C ARG A 116 1.06 13.40 13.29
N ASN A 117 0.63 14.05 14.36
CA ASN A 117 1.42 14.29 15.58
C ASN A 117 1.15 13.22 16.64
N GLY A 118 0.17 12.36 16.43
CA GLY A 118 -0.26 11.30 17.36
C GLY A 118 -1.32 11.76 18.36
N ASN A 119 -1.94 12.93 18.15
CA ASN A 119 -3.05 13.38 18.99
C ASN A 119 -4.35 12.69 18.57
N LEU A 120 -5.16 12.25 19.54
CA LEU A 120 -6.50 11.75 19.26
C LEU A 120 -7.40 12.88 18.75
N VAL A 121 -7.81 12.78 17.48
CA VAL A 121 -8.79 13.68 16.85
C VAL A 121 -10.21 13.15 17.10
N ILE A 122 -10.40 11.84 16.93
CA ILE A 122 -11.66 11.16 17.23
C ILE A 122 -11.39 10.13 18.32
N GLN A 123 -12.08 10.29 19.46
CA GLN A 123 -11.89 9.44 20.63
C GLN A 123 -12.16 7.96 20.30
N THR A 124 -11.45 7.08 21.00
CA THR A 124 -11.63 5.63 20.85
C THR A 124 -12.96 5.20 21.45
N GLN A 125 -13.91 4.90 20.59
CA GLN A 125 -15.27 4.54 20.99
C GLN A 125 -15.92 3.49 20.08
N PHE A 126 -15.30 3.20 18.95
CA PHE A 126 -15.90 2.28 17.96
C PHE A 126 -15.40 0.86 18.17
N GLU A 127 -16.32 -0.12 18.10
CA GLU A 127 -15.97 -1.54 18.04
C GLU A 127 -15.30 -1.90 16.71
N HIS A 128 -15.79 -1.31 15.61
CA HIS A 128 -15.24 -1.42 14.27
C HIS A 128 -15.30 -0.07 13.56
N SER A 129 -14.28 0.24 12.79
CA SER A 129 -14.23 1.45 11.95
C SER A 129 -13.31 1.23 10.75
N GLY A 130 -13.55 1.98 9.66
CA GLY A 130 -12.79 1.95 8.42
C GLY A 130 -11.75 3.04 8.33
N PHE A 131 -11.12 3.14 7.16
CA PHE A 131 -10.20 4.22 6.85
C PHE A 131 -10.97 5.42 6.31
N PHE A 132 -10.43 6.63 6.52
CA PHE A 132 -10.97 7.80 5.84
C PHE A 132 -10.68 7.69 4.35
N SER A 133 -11.74 7.75 3.58
CA SER A 133 -11.70 7.79 2.12
C SER A 133 -12.79 8.72 1.62
N GLU A 134 -12.42 9.66 0.76
CA GLU A 134 -13.32 10.70 0.25
C GLU A 134 -14.00 11.52 1.37
N GLY A 135 -13.26 11.73 2.49
CA GLY A 135 -13.70 12.52 3.63
C GLY A 135 -14.62 11.80 4.62
N LEU A 136 -14.94 10.54 4.41
CA LEU A 136 -15.81 9.73 5.27
C LEU A 136 -15.14 8.43 5.68
N ALA A 137 -15.45 7.92 6.88
CA ALA A 137 -15.10 6.59 7.34
C ALA A 137 -16.36 5.89 7.89
N PHE A 138 -16.52 4.60 7.59
CA PHE A 138 -17.58 3.85 8.25
C PHE A 138 -17.22 3.63 9.73
N ALA A 139 -18.23 3.60 10.60
CA ALA A 139 -18.05 3.26 12.00
C ALA A 139 -19.28 2.48 12.50
N LYS A 140 -19.03 1.54 13.41
CA LYS A 140 -20.08 0.73 14.03
C LYS A 140 -20.59 1.41 15.29
N PHE A 141 -21.90 1.59 15.35
CA PHE A 141 -22.64 2.12 16.48
C PHE A 141 -23.67 1.07 16.93
N GLY A 142 -23.43 0.43 18.05
CA GLY A 142 -24.21 -0.76 18.43
C GLY A 142 -24.13 -1.84 17.36
N GLU A 143 -25.29 -2.28 16.85
CA GLU A 143 -25.36 -3.36 15.84
C GLU A 143 -25.29 -2.86 14.38
N LYS A 144 -25.24 -1.54 14.15
CA LYS A 144 -25.33 -0.97 12.80
C LYS A 144 -24.12 -0.09 12.46
N PHE A 145 -23.81 -0.07 11.17
CA PHE A 145 -22.79 0.79 10.60
C PHE A 145 -23.41 2.07 10.05
N GLY A 146 -22.74 3.18 10.27
CA GLY A 146 -22.98 4.49 9.65
C GLY A 146 -21.66 5.07 9.16
N TYR A 147 -21.65 6.36 8.84
CA TYR A 147 -20.43 7.04 8.40
C TYR A 147 -20.23 8.34 9.17
N ILE A 148 -18.97 8.62 9.49
CA ILE A 148 -18.52 9.81 10.20
C ILE A 148 -17.60 10.65 9.31
N ASP A 149 -17.56 11.95 9.59
CA ASP A 149 -16.58 12.87 9.03
C ASP A 149 -15.25 12.88 9.85
N LYS A 150 -14.30 13.68 9.41
CA LYS A 150 -12.94 13.78 10.01
C LYS A 150 -12.91 14.40 11.41
N ILE A 151 -14.00 14.97 11.89
CA ILE A 151 -14.14 15.44 13.28
C ILE A 151 -14.99 14.52 14.14
N GLY A 152 -15.44 13.38 13.57
CA GLY A 152 -16.22 12.35 14.26
C GLY A 152 -17.74 12.58 14.29
N SER A 153 -18.25 13.57 13.53
CA SER A 153 -19.69 13.80 13.41
C SER A 153 -20.34 12.77 12.51
N ILE A 154 -21.50 12.25 12.90
CA ILE A 154 -22.25 11.29 12.09
C ILE A 154 -22.84 12.02 10.86
N VAL A 155 -22.40 11.62 9.67
CA VAL A 155 -22.89 12.13 8.38
C VAL A 155 -23.99 11.22 7.82
N ILE A 156 -23.81 9.91 7.90
CA ILE A 156 -24.82 8.93 7.50
C ILE A 156 -25.19 8.12 8.74
N GLN A 157 -26.47 8.20 9.14
CA GLN A 157 -26.96 7.55 10.34
C GLN A 157 -26.73 6.03 10.31
N PRO A 158 -26.42 5.41 11.47
CA PRO A 158 -26.22 3.98 11.56
C PRO A 158 -27.49 3.22 11.17
N GLN A 159 -27.43 2.46 10.09
CA GLN A 159 -28.55 1.70 9.56
C GLN A 159 -28.15 0.42 8.81
N PHE A 160 -26.88 0.28 8.43
CA PHE A 160 -26.40 -0.82 7.62
C PHE A 160 -25.90 -1.98 8.49
N GLU A 161 -26.04 -3.22 8.02
CA GLU A 161 -25.51 -4.42 8.69
C GLU A 161 -24.00 -4.55 8.49
N SER A 162 -23.48 -4.01 7.38
CA SER A 162 -22.06 -3.90 7.07
C SER A 162 -21.83 -2.74 6.12
N ALA A 163 -20.62 -2.20 6.10
CA ALA A 163 -20.24 -1.08 5.27
C ALA A 163 -18.78 -1.19 4.85
N SER A 164 -18.41 -0.60 3.72
CA SER A 164 -17.04 -0.45 3.23
C SER A 164 -16.63 1.01 3.12
N ASP A 165 -15.33 1.26 2.95
CA ASP A 165 -14.84 2.60 2.65
C ASP A 165 -15.39 3.09 1.30
N PHE A 166 -15.54 4.41 1.17
CA PHE A 166 -15.91 5.03 -0.10
C PHE A 166 -14.79 4.87 -1.13
N SER A 167 -15.17 4.62 -2.36
CA SER A 167 -14.26 4.59 -3.50
C SER A 167 -15.01 5.05 -4.74
N GLU A 168 -14.44 6.04 -5.41
CA GLU A 168 -15.00 6.63 -6.64
C GLU A 168 -16.44 7.17 -6.46
N GLY A 169 -16.74 7.71 -5.29
CA GLY A 169 -18.03 8.31 -4.93
C GLY A 169 -19.06 7.35 -4.39
N LEU A 170 -18.78 6.06 -4.32
CA LEU A 170 -19.71 5.02 -3.87
C LEU A 170 -19.08 4.16 -2.75
N ALA A 171 -19.95 3.70 -1.83
CA ALA A 171 -19.57 2.71 -0.82
C ALA A 171 -20.54 1.52 -0.87
N SER A 172 -20.01 0.30 -0.77
CA SER A 172 -20.86 -0.87 -0.65
C SER A 172 -21.41 -0.99 0.77
N VAL A 173 -22.70 -1.26 0.89
CA VAL A 173 -23.39 -1.46 2.17
C VAL A 173 -24.28 -2.69 2.12
N ARG A 174 -24.43 -3.37 3.27
CA ARG A 174 -25.31 -4.53 3.39
C ARG A 174 -26.59 -4.16 4.11
N ILE A 175 -27.71 -4.50 3.47
CA ILE A 175 -29.06 -4.29 3.97
C ILE A 175 -29.85 -5.57 3.71
N ILE A 176 -30.44 -6.17 4.75
CA ILE A 176 -31.21 -7.41 4.68
C ILE A 176 -30.45 -8.48 3.88
N ASP A 177 -29.24 -8.79 4.38
CA ASP A 177 -28.34 -9.83 3.81
C ASP A 177 -27.91 -9.64 2.34
N ARG A 178 -28.14 -8.47 1.76
CA ARG A 178 -27.72 -8.14 0.39
C ARG A 178 -26.87 -6.89 0.35
N TRP A 179 -25.87 -6.92 -0.50
CA TRP A 179 -25.01 -5.77 -0.79
C TRP A 179 -25.63 -4.92 -1.89
N GLY A 180 -25.56 -3.62 -1.70
CA GLY A 180 -25.85 -2.57 -2.65
C GLY A 180 -24.86 -1.43 -2.51
N PHE A 181 -25.10 -0.31 -3.16
CA PHE A 181 -24.18 0.84 -3.09
C PHE A 181 -24.93 2.12 -2.78
N ILE A 182 -24.29 2.95 -1.96
CA ILE A 182 -24.75 4.28 -1.59
C ILE A 182 -23.78 5.34 -2.08
N ASN A 183 -24.29 6.56 -2.26
CA ASN A 183 -23.48 7.75 -2.46
C ASN A 183 -23.07 8.38 -1.11
N ARG A 184 -22.28 9.45 -1.14
CA ARG A 184 -21.77 10.14 0.06
C ARG A 184 -22.85 10.84 0.90
N SER A 185 -24.06 11.03 0.38
CA SER A 185 -25.22 11.50 1.17
C SER A 185 -26.04 10.37 1.81
N GLY A 186 -25.62 9.11 1.62
CA GLY A 186 -26.30 7.93 2.15
C GLY A 186 -27.48 7.44 1.30
N GLN A 187 -27.70 8.01 0.12
CA GLN A 187 -28.77 7.58 -0.79
C GLN A 187 -28.35 6.30 -1.52
N ILE A 188 -29.27 5.35 -1.63
CA ILE A 188 -29.04 4.10 -2.38
C ILE A 188 -28.99 4.43 -3.87
N VAL A 189 -27.83 4.18 -4.50
CA VAL A 189 -27.58 4.31 -5.93
C VAL A 189 -27.85 2.98 -6.63
N ILE A 190 -27.34 1.89 -6.06
CA ILE A 190 -27.56 0.53 -6.57
C ILE A 190 -28.26 -0.26 -5.46
N LYS A 191 -29.48 -0.71 -5.74
CA LYS A 191 -30.33 -1.42 -4.76
C LYS A 191 -29.61 -2.68 -4.23
N PRO A 192 -29.74 -3.00 -2.93
CA PRO A 192 -29.22 -4.25 -2.36
C PRO A 192 -29.79 -5.46 -3.09
N GLN A 193 -28.89 -6.25 -3.71
CA GLN A 193 -29.26 -7.42 -4.48
C GLN A 193 -28.13 -8.45 -4.62
N PHE A 194 -26.89 -8.11 -4.23
CA PHE A 194 -25.73 -8.97 -4.40
C PHE A 194 -25.41 -9.76 -3.13
N GLN A 195 -24.90 -10.98 -3.28
CA GLN A 195 -24.37 -11.78 -2.16
C GLN A 195 -23.00 -11.28 -1.70
N PHE A 196 -22.22 -10.72 -2.62
CA PHE A 196 -20.91 -10.10 -2.37
C PHE A 196 -20.75 -8.86 -3.25
N SER A 197 -19.99 -7.89 -2.76
CA SER A 197 -19.53 -6.74 -3.55
C SER A 197 -18.14 -6.32 -3.12
N ALA A 198 -17.30 -5.93 -4.09
CA ALA A 198 -16.06 -5.22 -3.87
C ALA A 198 -16.29 -3.71 -4.03
N SER A 199 -15.34 -2.89 -3.58
CA SER A 199 -15.36 -1.45 -3.85
C SER A 199 -15.13 -1.16 -5.33
N PHE A 200 -15.61 -0.01 -5.80
CA PHE A 200 -15.36 0.47 -7.17
C PHE A 200 -13.88 0.78 -7.37
N SER A 201 -13.35 0.39 -8.52
CA SER A 201 -11.99 0.71 -8.96
C SER A 201 -11.97 0.73 -10.50
N GLY A 202 -11.48 1.84 -11.07
CA GLY A 202 -11.49 2.02 -12.54
C GLY A 202 -12.91 2.05 -13.14
N GLY A 203 -13.90 2.57 -12.39
CA GLY A 203 -15.29 2.73 -12.82
C GLY A 203 -16.15 1.47 -12.71
N ILE A 204 -15.61 0.36 -12.17
CA ILE A 204 -16.32 -0.92 -12.05
C ILE A 204 -16.17 -1.52 -10.65
N ALA A 205 -17.10 -2.39 -10.27
CA ALA A 205 -17.04 -3.20 -9.06
C ALA A 205 -17.33 -4.67 -9.37
N ALA A 206 -16.57 -5.58 -8.75
CA ALA A 206 -16.89 -7.01 -8.79
C ALA A 206 -18.06 -7.30 -7.84
N VAL A 207 -19.03 -8.06 -8.30
CA VAL A 207 -20.20 -8.47 -7.52
C VAL A 207 -20.54 -9.93 -7.77
N THR A 208 -21.19 -10.56 -6.79
CA THR A 208 -21.75 -11.91 -6.92
C THR A 208 -23.27 -11.83 -6.82
N LYS A 209 -23.99 -12.37 -7.82
CA LYS A 209 -25.44 -12.56 -7.80
C LYS A 209 -25.80 -13.95 -8.33
N ASP A 210 -26.66 -14.65 -7.61
CA ASP A 210 -27.09 -16.01 -7.92
C ASP A 210 -25.91 -16.99 -8.14
N ARG A 211 -24.82 -16.80 -7.33
CA ARG A 211 -23.55 -17.55 -7.39
C ARG A 211 -22.75 -17.32 -8.67
N ILE A 212 -23.05 -16.26 -9.41
CA ILE A 212 -22.31 -15.84 -10.62
C ILE A 212 -21.56 -14.56 -10.29
N ASP A 213 -20.26 -14.55 -10.57
CA ASP A 213 -19.39 -13.40 -10.41
C ASP A 213 -19.33 -12.62 -11.72
N PHE A 214 -19.54 -11.31 -11.63
CA PHE A 214 -19.43 -10.40 -12.78
C PHE A 214 -19.07 -8.98 -12.31
N TYR A 215 -18.85 -8.09 -13.27
CA TYR A 215 -18.56 -6.68 -13.00
C TYR A 215 -19.78 -5.83 -13.34
N ILE A 216 -19.93 -4.74 -12.55
CA ILE A 216 -20.94 -3.72 -12.78
C ILE A 216 -20.30 -2.35 -12.93
N ASP A 217 -20.93 -1.46 -13.71
CA ASP A 217 -20.63 -0.03 -13.74
C ASP A 217 -21.29 0.70 -12.55
N LYS A 218 -21.04 2.00 -12.41
CA LYS A 218 -21.59 2.83 -11.32
C LYS A 218 -23.13 3.01 -11.36
N ASN A 219 -23.77 2.61 -12.45
CA ASN A 219 -25.24 2.58 -12.56
C ASN A 219 -25.83 1.21 -12.20
N GLY A 220 -24.97 0.23 -11.92
CA GLY A 220 -25.36 -1.14 -11.61
C GLY A 220 -25.59 -2.02 -12.83
N ASN A 221 -25.24 -1.56 -14.04
CA ASN A 221 -25.34 -2.37 -15.25
C ASN A 221 -24.19 -3.34 -15.31
N GLN A 222 -24.46 -4.58 -15.71
CA GLN A 222 -23.39 -5.57 -15.95
C GLN A 222 -22.48 -5.07 -17.08
N THR A 223 -21.19 -5.15 -16.84
CA THR A 223 -20.17 -4.76 -17.81
C THR A 223 -19.15 -5.88 -18.00
N THR A 224 -18.45 -5.85 -19.11
CA THR A 224 -17.32 -6.76 -19.35
C THR A 224 -16.12 -6.30 -18.52
N THR A 225 -15.25 -7.25 -18.18
CA THR A 225 -13.93 -6.91 -17.57
C THR A 225 -13.27 -5.80 -18.35
N PRO A 226 -12.75 -4.76 -17.70
CA PRO A 226 -11.89 -3.81 -18.39
C PRO A 226 -10.79 -4.60 -19.09
N GLN A 227 -10.46 -4.24 -20.32
CA GLN A 227 -9.21 -4.70 -20.87
C GLN A 227 -8.11 -4.11 -19.98
N PHE A 228 -7.49 -4.96 -19.16
CA PHE A 228 -6.43 -4.61 -18.22
C PHE A 228 -5.22 -4.04 -18.97
N LYS A 229 -5.33 -2.82 -19.47
CA LYS A 229 -4.18 -2.12 -20.07
C LYS A 229 -3.29 -1.47 -19.03
N ASP A 230 -3.75 -1.28 -17.77
CA ASP A 230 -3.02 -0.44 -16.80
C ASP A 230 -2.98 -0.96 -15.34
N PHE A 231 -3.23 -2.27 -15.09
CA PHE A 231 -3.25 -2.77 -13.71
C PHE A 231 -1.88 -3.03 -13.08
N PHE A 232 -0.82 -2.92 -13.84
CA PHE A 232 0.52 -2.81 -13.30
C PHE A 232 1.05 -1.40 -13.58
N SER A 233 0.67 -0.44 -12.75
CA SER A 233 1.46 0.75 -12.57
C SER A 233 2.80 0.31 -11.98
N PHE A 234 3.65 -0.27 -12.83
CA PHE A 234 5.07 -0.37 -12.52
C PHE A 234 5.54 1.07 -12.32
N SER A 235 6.08 1.38 -11.14
CA SER A 235 6.81 2.63 -11.01
C SER A 235 7.79 2.70 -12.16
N LYS A 236 7.86 3.82 -12.87
CA LYS A 236 8.69 3.99 -14.06
C LYS A 236 10.17 3.65 -13.82
N ASP A 237 10.55 3.42 -12.59
CA ASP A 237 11.94 3.45 -12.17
C ASP A 237 12.53 2.08 -11.78
N LEU A 238 11.88 1.24 -11.01
CA LEU A 238 12.41 -0.07 -10.62
C LEU A 238 11.32 -1.11 -10.42
N ILE A 239 11.60 -2.34 -10.83
CA ILE A 239 10.70 -3.49 -10.79
C ILE A 239 11.26 -4.51 -9.80
N PRO A 240 10.50 -4.95 -8.78
CA PRO A 240 10.95 -6.00 -7.89
C PRO A 240 11.05 -7.34 -8.65
N ILE A 241 12.14 -8.06 -8.46
CA ILE A 241 12.40 -9.37 -9.09
C ILE A 241 12.73 -10.42 -8.02
N LEU A 242 12.27 -11.63 -8.23
CA LEU A 242 12.55 -12.77 -7.37
C LEU A 242 13.42 -13.78 -8.11
N ILE A 243 14.66 -13.99 -7.65
CA ILE A 243 15.58 -14.97 -8.18
C ILE A 243 16.12 -15.81 -7.00
N GLU A 244 16.08 -17.14 -7.12
CA GLU A 244 16.59 -18.08 -6.10
C GLU A 244 16.04 -17.78 -4.68
N LYS A 245 14.72 -17.50 -4.60
CA LYS A 245 14.01 -17.17 -3.34
C LYS A 245 14.50 -15.89 -2.65
N LYS A 246 15.19 -15.02 -3.37
CA LYS A 246 15.62 -13.70 -2.88
C LYS A 246 15.08 -12.60 -3.79
N TRP A 247 14.64 -11.52 -3.16
CA TRP A 247 14.17 -10.34 -3.86
C TRP A 247 15.30 -9.38 -4.16
N GLY A 248 15.24 -8.79 -5.35
CA GLY A 248 16.10 -7.70 -5.82
C GLY A 248 15.28 -6.72 -6.66
N TYR A 249 15.94 -5.84 -7.39
CA TYR A 249 15.27 -4.86 -8.26
C TYR A 249 15.98 -4.73 -9.59
N MET A 250 15.20 -4.57 -10.67
CA MET A 250 15.68 -4.26 -12.02
C MET A 250 15.07 -2.96 -12.54
N ASP A 251 15.71 -2.33 -13.49
CA ASP A 251 15.16 -1.19 -14.23
C ASP A 251 14.19 -1.64 -15.35
N PRO A 252 13.43 -0.72 -15.97
CA PRO A 252 12.56 -1.05 -17.10
C PRO A 252 13.29 -1.59 -18.34
N LYS A 253 14.61 -1.44 -18.42
CA LYS A 253 15.47 -2.02 -19.47
C LYS A 253 15.96 -3.42 -19.12
N HIS A 254 15.43 -4.00 -18.05
CA HIS A 254 15.75 -5.35 -17.52
C HIS A 254 17.18 -5.50 -16.97
N SER A 255 17.86 -4.38 -16.64
CA SER A 255 19.17 -4.43 -15.98
C SER A 255 18.99 -4.57 -14.46
N ILE A 256 19.69 -5.50 -13.83
CA ILE A 256 19.64 -5.68 -12.39
C ILE A 256 20.31 -4.50 -11.70
N VAL A 257 19.52 -3.68 -11.00
CA VAL A 257 19.97 -2.53 -10.21
C VAL A 257 20.40 -2.95 -8.81
N ILE A 258 19.59 -3.81 -8.19
CA ILE A 258 19.91 -4.41 -6.90
C ILE A 258 19.86 -5.92 -7.04
N LYS A 259 21.01 -6.57 -6.78
CA LYS A 259 21.07 -8.02 -6.82
C LYS A 259 20.11 -8.64 -5.81
N PRO A 260 19.46 -9.77 -6.15
CA PRO A 260 18.58 -10.49 -5.25
C PRO A 260 19.29 -10.87 -3.95
N GLN A 261 18.78 -10.34 -2.81
CA GLN A 261 19.38 -10.53 -1.50
C GLN A 261 18.38 -10.42 -0.35
N PHE A 262 17.22 -9.85 -0.57
CA PHE A 262 16.20 -9.64 0.46
C PHE A 262 15.29 -10.85 0.62
N GLU A 263 14.77 -11.06 1.83
CA GLU A 263 13.76 -12.10 2.12
C GLU A 263 12.41 -11.69 1.56
N GLU A 264 12.07 -10.43 1.72
CA GLU A 264 10.88 -9.79 1.16
C GLU A 264 11.21 -8.39 0.68
N ALA A 265 10.50 -7.91 -0.33
CA ALA A 265 10.69 -6.59 -0.89
C ALA A 265 9.33 -6.02 -1.35
N GLY A 266 9.08 -4.74 -1.05
CA GLY A 266 7.88 -4.03 -1.48
C GLY A 266 8.05 -3.39 -2.84
N SER A 267 6.94 -2.96 -3.45
CA SER A 267 6.95 -2.07 -4.60
C SER A 267 7.48 -0.69 -4.21
N ILE A 268 8.02 0.04 -5.18
CA ILE A 268 8.46 1.42 -4.95
C ILE A 268 7.22 2.30 -4.78
N SER A 269 7.16 3.00 -3.66
CA SER A 269 6.14 4.01 -3.44
C SER A 269 6.42 5.28 -4.27
N SER A 270 5.42 6.13 -4.47
CA SER A 270 5.55 7.44 -5.13
C SER A 270 6.67 8.31 -4.52
N ASN A 271 7.10 7.99 -3.31
CA ASN A 271 8.16 8.65 -2.57
C ASN A 271 9.54 8.03 -2.77
N GLN A 272 9.67 7.04 -3.68
CA GLN A 272 10.91 6.32 -3.98
C GLN A 272 11.55 5.60 -2.77
N MET A 273 10.76 5.35 -1.74
CA MET A 273 11.12 4.51 -0.60
C MET A 273 10.63 3.08 -0.83
N VAL A 274 11.50 2.13 -0.56
CA VAL A 274 11.21 0.69 -0.66
C VAL A 274 11.43 0.03 0.68
N ARG A 275 10.44 -0.70 1.16
CA ARG A 275 10.62 -1.57 2.33
C ARG A 275 11.25 -2.89 1.90
N VAL A 276 12.21 -3.37 2.68
CA VAL A 276 12.88 -4.65 2.46
C VAL A 276 13.04 -5.40 3.78
N LYS A 277 13.02 -6.74 3.70
CA LYS A 277 13.17 -7.60 4.88
C LYS A 277 14.48 -8.36 4.83
N VAL A 278 15.20 -8.35 5.95
CA VAL A 278 16.47 -9.04 6.13
C VAL A 278 16.54 -9.63 7.52
N ARG A 279 16.85 -10.93 7.60
CA ARG A 279 16.92 -11.68 8.87
C ARG A 279 15.68 -11.48 9.74
N GLY A 280 14.50 -11.54 9.10
CA GLY A 280 13.21 -11.41 9.74
C GLY A 280 12.82 -9.99 10.17
N LYS A 281 13.63 -8.96 9.89
CA LYS A 281 13.36 -7.56 10.27
C LYS A 281 13.21 -6.67 9.05
N TRP A 282 12.33 -5.67 9.15
CA TRP A 282 12.08 -4.71 8.11
C TRP A 282 12.95 -3.47 8.22
N GLY A 283 13.31 -2.91 7.09
CA GLY A 283 13.97 -1.62 6.92
C GLY A 283 13.59 -0.98 5.59
N PHE A 284 14.14 0.18 5.29
CA PHE A 284 13.79 0.94 4.10
C PHE A 284 15.04 1.37 3.33
N ILE A 285 14.92 1.42 2.01
CA ILE A 285 15.91 1.95 1.08
C ILE A 285 15.29 3.11 0.32
N ASN A 286 16.00 4.24 0.24
CA ASN A 286 15.57 5.43 -0.49
C ASN A 286 16.31 5.54 -1.83
N PHE A 287 15.56 5.66 -2.92
CA PHE A 287 16.08 5.81 -4.29
C PHE A 287 15.77 7.18 -4.88
N SER A 288 15.38 8.18 -4.09
CA SER A 288 14.87 9.47 -4.56
C SER A 288 15.79 10.25 -5.52
N GLU A 289 17.08 9.96 -5.50
CA GLU A 289 18.03 10.64 -6.37
C GLU A 289 18.51 9.76 -7.54
N CYS A 290 18.12 8.49 -7.55
CA CYS A 290 18.44 7.58 -8.64
C CYS A 290 17.66 7.91 -9.91
N SER A 291 16.40 8.30 -9.79
CA SER A 291 15.53 8.65 -10.92
C SER A 291 15.89 9.96 -11.60
N LYS A 292 16.57 10.90 -10.91
CA LYS A 292 16.96 12.20 -11.48
C LYS A 292 18.11 12.11 -12.50
N LYS A 293 18.80 10.98 -12.57
CA LYS A 293 19.98 10.78 -13.44
C LYS A 293 19.71 9.90 -14.67
N ILE A 294 18.47 9.44 -14.87
CA ILE A 294 18.09 8.76 -16.11
C ILE A 294 17.81 9.87 -17.14
N PRO A 295 18.61 10.03 -18.21
CA PRO A 295 18.32 11.01 -19.23
C PRO A 295 16.96 10.71 -19.82
N GLN A 296 16.02 11.65 -19.74
CA GLN A 296 14.79 11.58 -20.52
C GLN A 296 15.22 11.73 -21.98
N GLU A 297 15.12 10.67 -22.76
CA GLU A 297 15.22 10.79 -24.21
C GLU A 297 14.16 11.78 -24.66
N SER A 298 14.61 12.98 -25.03
CA SER A 298 13.76 13.97 -25.69
C SER A 298 13.21 13.32 -26.96
N ASN A 299 11.91 13.12 -27.03
CA ASN A 299 11.21 12.82 -28.28
C ASN A 299 11.52 13.94 -29.29
N LYS A 300 12.57 13.79 -30.04
CA LYS A 300 12.75 14.52 -31.28
C LYS A 300 11.86 13.85 -32.31
N THR A 301 10.63 14.29 -32.40
CA THR A 301 9.80 14.16 -33.58
C THR A 301 10.60 14.77 -34.76
N LYS A 302 11.11 13.92 -35.62
CA LYS A 302 11.53 14.37 -36.95
C LYS A 302 10.26 14.60 -37.78
N HIS A 303 10.12 15.85 -38.21
CA HIS A 303 9.23 16.22 -39.30
C HIS A 303 9.65 15.57 -40.61
#